data_3f1c45687197507a5f1fdbbfd9dc98a1
#
_entry.id   3f1c45687197507a5f1fdbbfd9dc98a1
#
_cell.length_a   1.000
_cell.length_b   1.000
_cell.length_c   1.000
_cell.angle_alpha   90.00
_cell.angle_beta   90.00
_cell.angle_gamma   90.00
#
_symmetry.space_group_name_H-M   'P 1'
#
loop_
_entity.id
_entity.type
_entity.pdbx_description
1 polymer ?
#
loop_
_entity_poly.entity_id
_entity_poly.type
_entity_poly.pdbx_seq_one_letter_code
_entity_poly.pdbx_strand_id
1 'polypeptide(L)'
;MKIIIVALRVRDQDSALKFYTETLGFTVTEDMDLGGMRWLTVTPPAQPELNVLLEKPGPPFVDAESARQMDELVAKGYGGTLFLEVEDVRSTFDELVDKGVEIIQEPMERFYGIDAAFRDDSGNHIRMTQRVDTGIPWPEGSMNAAAASKA
;
A
#
# COMPACT_ATOMS: atom_id res chain seq x y z
N MET A 1 20.25 1.05 -12.11
CA MET A 1 18.86 1.56 -12.04
C MET A 1 18.36 1.44 -10.61
N LYS A 2 17.54 2.40 -10.16
CA LYS A 2 16.91 2.40 -8.83
C LYS A 2 15.48 2.92 -8.99
N ILE A 3 14.49 2.26 -8.37
CA ILE A 3 13.13 2.79 -8.27
C ILE A 3 13.13 3.85 -7.18
N ILE A 4 12.66 5.03 -7.49
CA ILE A 4 12.60 6.17 -6.56
C ILE A 4 11.15 6.63 -6.31
N ILE A 5 10.23 6.36 -7.24
CA ILE A 5 8.81 6.70 -7.13
C ILE A 5 7.99 5.53 -7.69
N VAL A 6 6.92 5.18 -7.01
CA VAL A 6 5.83 4.34 -7.52
C VAL A 6 4.53 5.13 -7.47
N ALA A 7 3.68 5.00 -8.46
CA ALA A 7 2.39 5.68 -8.48
C ALA A 7 1.27 4.76 -7.97
N LEU A 8 0.46 5.29 -7.07
CA LEU A 8 -0.76 4.68 -6.58
C LEU A 8 -1.94 5.59 -6.93
N ARG A 9 -2.93 5.05 -7.63
CA ARG A 9 -4.10 5.83 -8.01
C ARG A 9 -5.04 6.01 -6.84
N VAL A 10 -5.44 7.25 -6.61
CA VAL A 10 -6.37 7.63 -5.55
C VAL A 10 -7.57 8.37 -6.13
N ARG A 11 -8.70 8.30 -5.45
CA ARG A 11 -9.95 8.94 -5.88
C ARG A 11 -10.02 10.40 -5.44
N ASP A 12 -9.46 10.70 -4.28
CA ASP A 12 -9.33 12.04 -3.72
C ASP A 12 -7.98 12.20 -3.04
N GLN A 13 -7.21 13.23 -3.45
CA GLN A 13 -5.85 13.42 -2.95
C GLN A 13 -5.80 13.96 -1.52
N ASP A 14 -6.78 14.77 -1.08
CA ASP A 14 -6.81 15.27 0.29
C ASP A 14 -7.16 14.16 1.28
N SER A 15 -8.15 13.34 0.93
CA SER A 15 -8.51 12.17 1.72
C SER A 15 -7.36 11.16 1.79
N ALA A 16 -6.72 10.87 0.66
CA ALA A 16 -5.56 9.97 0.60
C ALA A 16 -4.39 10.52 1.42
N LEU A 17 -4.07 11.82 1.31
CA LEU A 17 -3.04 12.47 2.10
C LEU A 17 -3.27 12.24 3.60
N LYS A 18 -4.49 12.49 4.06
CA LYS A 18 -4.88 12.28 5.46
C LYS A 18 -4.71 10.81 5.86
N PHE A 19 -5.17 9.87 5.05
CA PHE A 19 -5.04 8.45 5.33
C PHE A 19 -3.57 8.02 5.46
N TYR A 20 -2.74 8.35 4.46
CA TYR A 20 -1.34 7.92 4.46
C TYR A 20 -0.52 8.59 5.57
N THR A 21 -0.82 9.84 5.95
CA THR A 21 -0.08 10.54 7.01
C THR A 21 -0.61 10.23 8.41
N GLU A 22 -1.92 10.35 8.66
CA GLU A 22 -2.50 10.21 9.99
C GLU A 22 -2.76 8.76 10.39
N THR A 23 -3.11 7.90 9.40
CA THR A 23 -3.40 6.50 9.68
C THR A 23 -2.15 5.63 9.58
N LEU A 24 -1.37 5.75 8.50
CA LEU A 24 -0.18 4.94 8.27
C LEU A 24 1.12 5.58 8.75
N GLY A 25 1.12 6.86 9.11
CA GLY A 25 2.31 7.55 9.62
C GLY A 25 3.36 7.88 8.55
N PHE A 26 2.98 7.92 7.26
CA PHE A 26 3.88 8.34 6.20
C PHE A 26 4.13 9.86 6.29
N THR A 27 5.24 10.31 5.71
CA THR A 27 5.59 11.73 5.67
C THR A 27 5.34 12.29 4.28
N VAL A 28 4.77 13.50 4.18
CA VAL A 28 4.68 14.24 2.91
C VAL A 28 6.08 14.62 2.46
N THR A 29 6.43 14.30 1.23
CA THR A 29 7.72 14.67 0.64
C THR A 29 7.55 15.85 -0.32
N GLU A 30 6.53 15.82 -1.15
CA GLU A 30 6.23 16.89 -2.09
C GLU A 30 4.71 17.06 -2.22
N ASP A 31 4.27 18.31 -2.32
CA ASP A 31 2.88 18.68 -2.59
C ASP A 31 2.88 19.96 -3.43
N MET A 32 2.74 19.82 -4.76
CA MET A 32 2.90 20.91 -5.71
C MET A 32 1.81 20.89 -6.76
N ASP A 33 1.33 22.07 -7.14
CA ASP A 33 0.51 22.25 -8.33
C ASP A 33 1.43 22.44 -9.55
N LEU A 34 1.31 21.53 -10.51
CA LEU A 34 2.07 21.56 -11.76
C LEU A 34 1.23 22.05 -12.97
N GLY A 35 0.20 22.86 -12.71
CA GLY A 35 -0.61 23.48 -13.77
C GLY A 35 -1.54 22.47 -14.46
N GLY A 36 -2.44 21.88 -13.68
CA GLY A 36 -3.44 20.92 -14.14
C GLY A 36 -3.31 19.54 -13.50
N MET A 37 -2.23 19.29 -12.73
CA MET A 37 -2.12 18.12 -11.87
C MET A 37 -1.45 18.52 -10.54
N ARG A 38 -1.90 17.94 -9.46
CA ARG A 38 -1.24 18.01 -8.16
C ARG A 38 -0.24 16.87 -8.04
N TRP A 39 1.02 17.21 -7.91
CA TRP A 39 2.08 16.27 -7.60
C TRP A 39 2.18 16.09 -6.09
N LEU A 40 1.67 14.97 -5.60
CA LEU A 40 1.59 14.68 -4.17
C LEU A 40 2.30 13.36 -3.88
N THR A 41 3.42 13.42 -3.15
CA THR A 41 4.18 12.24 -2.74
C THR A 41 4.24 12.09 -1.23
N VAL A 42 4.14 10.84 -0.78
CA VAL A 42 4.33 10.44 0.62
C VAL A 42 5.41 9.37 0.70
N THR A 43 6.10 9.30 1.84
CA THR A 43 7.24 8.41 2.03
C THR A 43 7.09 7.64 3.33
N PRO A 44 7.22 6.30 3.32
CA PRO A 44 7.33 5.51 4.54
C PRO A 44 8.56 5.93 5.34
N PRO A 45 8.46 6.24 6.64
CA PRO A 45 9.62 6.70 7.44
C PRO A 45 10.81 5.73 7.44
N ALA A 46 10.53 4.42 7.39
CA ALA A 46 11.56 3.38 7.36
C ALA A 46 12.23 3.21 5.98
N GLN A 47 11.72 3.87 4.94
CA GLN A 47 12.22 3.75 3.55
C GLN A 47 12.26 5.12 2.86
N PRO A 48 13.12 6.05 3.33
CA PRO A 48 13.11 7.44 2.87
C PRO A 48 13.52 7.63 1.41
N GLU A 49 14.09 6.62 0.78
CA GLU A 49 14.52 6.66 -0.62
C GLU A 49 13.43 6.31 -1.64
N LEU A 50 12.26 5.86 -1.19
CA LEU A 50 11.14 5.50 -2.06
C LEU A 50 9.91 6.35 -1.74
N ASN A 51 9.44 7.07 -2.74
CA ASN A 51 8.20 7.84 -2.64
C ASN A 51 7.02 7.10 -3.26
N VAL A 52 5.84 7.29 -2.68
CA VAL A 52 4.57 6.89 -3.26
C VAL A 52 3.86 8.15 -3.78
N LEU A 53 3.69 8.24 -5.09
CA LEU A 53 2.89 9.29 -5.73
C LEU A 53 1.41 8.94 -5.58
N LEU A 54 0.66 9.75 -4.85
CA LEU A 54 -0.79 9.65 -4.73
C LEU A 54 -1.41 10.36 -5.94
N GLU A 55 -1.63 9.61 -7.01
CA GLU A 55 -2.03 10.15 -8.31
C GLU A 55 -3.55 10.10 -8.47
N LYS A 56 -4.16 11.26 -8.78
CA LYS A 56 -5.55 11.31 -9.24
C LYS A 56 -5.56 11.47 -10.76
N PRO A 57 -5.92 10.42 -11.53
CA PRO A 57 -6.01 10.51 -12.99
C PRO A 57 -7.06 11.52 -13.44
N GLY A 58 -6.72 12.29 -14.46
CA GLY A 58 -7.64 13.27 -15.05
C GLY A 58 -7.01 14.11 -16.17
N PRO A 59 -7.83 14.93 -16.85
CA PRO A 59 -7.33 15.86 -17.85
C PRO A 59 -6.28 16.83 -17.25
N PRO A 60 -5.27 17.26 -18.03
CA PRO A 60 -5.10 16.99 -19.47
C PRO A 60 -4.39 15.67 -19.80
N PHE A 61 -3.84 14.92 -18.81
CA PHE A 61 -2.98 13.77 -19.05
C PHE A 61 -3.77 12.48 -19.31
N VAL A 62 -4.94 12.37 -18.71
CA VAL A 62 -5.88 11.25 -18.91
C VAL A 62 -7.22 11.85 -19.30
N ASP A 63 -7.83 11.36 -20.38
CA ASP A 63 -9.15 11.82 -20.80
C ASP A 63 -10.22 11.52 -19.73
N ALA A 64 -11.31 12.29 -19.74
CA ALA A 64 -12.31 12.22 -18.68
C ALA A 64 -13.01 10.85 -18.59
N GLU A 65 -13.20 10.14 -19.68
CA GLU A 65 -13.83 8.82 -19.69
C GLU A 65 -12.90 7.76 -19.11
N SER A 66 -11.62 7.75 -19.49
CA SER A 66 -10.61 6.87 -18.92
C SER A 66 -10.41 7.14 -17.44
N ALA A 67 -10.38 8.40 -17.01
CA ALA A 67 -10.27 8.78 -15.60
C ALA A 67 -11.47 8.26 -14.78
N ARG A 68 -12.69 8.35 -15.29
CA ARG A 68 -13.90 7.81 -14.66
C ARG A 68 -13.82 6.30 -14.50
N GLN A 69 -13.40 5.58 -15.55
CA GLN A 69 -13.24 4.12 -15.52
C GLN A 69 -12.19 3.69 -14.50
N MET A 70 -11.06 4.42 -14.42
CA MET A 70 -10.02 4.19 -13.41
C MET A 70 -10.56 4.40 -11.99
N ASP A 71 -11.32 5.48 -11.76
CA ASP A 71 -11.93 5.77 -10.45
C ASP A 71 -12.87 4.64 -10.00
N GLU A 72 -13.70 4.13 -10.91
CA GLU A 72 -14.58 2.99 -10.64
C GLU A 72 -13.81 1.71 -10.31
N LEU A 73 -12.69 1.44 -11.00
CA LEU A 73 -11.85 0.28 -10.72
C LEU A 73 -11.14 0.40 -9.38
N VAL A 74 -10.62 1.59 -9.05
CA VAL A 74 -10.01 1.87 -7.74
C VAL A 74 -11.03 1.64 -6.62
N ALA A 75 -12.24 2.20 -6.75
CA ALA A 75 -13.32 2.01 -5.78
C ALA A 75 -13.69 0.54 -5.53
N LYS A 76 -13.56 -0.30 -6.56
CA LYS A 76 -13.80 -1.76 -6.48
C LYS A 76 -12.61 -2.55 -5.93
N GLY A 77 -11.46 -1.91 -5.68
CA GLY A 77 -10.24 -2.55 -5.20
C GLY A 77 -9.28 -3.03 -6.28
N TYR A 78 -9.44 -2.57 -7.51
CA TYR A 78 -8.59 -2.94 -8.66
C TYR A 78 -7.63 -1.82 -9.07
N GLY A 79 -7.42 -0.82 -8.22
CA GLY A 79 -6.54 0.32 -8.50
C GLY A 79 -5.06 0.03 -8.29
N GLY A 80 -4.73 -0.78 -7.32
CA GLY A 80 -3.36 -1.14 -6.99
C GLY A 80 -3.26 -1.89 -5.66
N THR A 81 -2.06 -2.40 -5.39
CA THR A 81 -1.74 -3.05 -4.13
C THR A 81 -0.39 -2.56 -3.64
N LEU A 82 -0.33 -2.16 -2.37
CA LEU A 82 0.92 -1.96 -1.64
C LEU A 82 1.19 -3.15 -0.74
N PHE A 83 2.44 -3.58 -0.68
CA PHE A 83 2.92 -4.57 0.27
C PHE A 83 3.85 -3.85 1.25
N LEU A 84 3.48 -3.84 2.52
CA LEU A 84 4.23 -3.20 3.60
C LEU A 84 4.81 -4.26 4.52
N GLU A 85 6.06 -4.09 4.92
CA GLU A 85 6.65 -4.87 6.01
C GLU A 85 6.48 -4.10 7.31
N VAL A 86 6.02 -4.78 8.37
CA VAL A 86 5.83 -4.23 9.71
C VAL A 86 6.49 -5.15 10.75
N GLU A 87 6.88 -4.59 11.89
CA GLU A 87 7.51 -5.37 12.95
C GLU A 87 6.52 -6.29 13.68
N ASP A 88 5.28 -5.85 13.88
CA ASP A 88 4.21 -6.60 14.53
C ASP A 88 2.87 -6.37 13.81
N VAL A 89 2.46 -7.39 13.04
CA VAL A 89 1.19 -7.35 12.28
C VAL A 89 -0.02 -7.28 13.20
N ARG A 90 0.00 -7.97 14.34
CA ARG A 90 -1.17 -8.04 15.23
C ARG A 90 -1.41 -6.70 15.92
N SER A 91 -0.33 -6.10 16.46
CA SER A 91 -0.41 -4.77 17.08
C SER A 91 -0.82 -3.69 16.06
N THR A 92 -0.20 -3.69 14.87
CA THR A 92 -0.55 -2.76 13.79
C THR A 92 -2.01 -2.94 13.34
N PHE A 93 -2.47 -4.19 13.25
CA PHE A 93 -3.85 -4.50 12.89
C PHE A 93 -4.84 -3.91 13.91
N ASP A 94 -4.61 -4.10 15.20
CA ASP A 94 -5.48 -3.56 16.26
C ASP A 94 -5.55 -2.04 16.19
N GLU A 95 -4.41 -1.35 15.95
CA GLU A 95 -4.38 0.10 15.75
C GLU A 95 -5.21 0.56 14.54
N LEU A 96 -5.17 -0.19 13.43
CA LEU A 96 -5.94 0.12 12.23
C LEU A 96 -7.45 -0.12 12.43
N VAL A 97 -7.82 -1.16 13.16
CA VAL A 97 -9.21 -1.40 13.57
C VAL A 97 -9.74 -0.26 14.43
N ASP A 98 -8.97 0.20 15.42
CA ASP A 98 -9.33 1.32 16.29
C ASP A 98 -9.49 2.64 15.52
N LYS A 99 -8.73 2.81 14.44
CA LYS A 99 -8.86 3.95 13.52
C LYS A 99 -10.00 3.80 12.49
N GLY A 100 -10.75 2.69 12.52
CA GLY A 100 -11.89 2.45 11.64
C GLY A 100 -11.53 2.12 10.19
N VAL A 101 -10.35 1.58 9.93
CA VAL A 101 -9.92 1.17 8.60
C VAL A 101 -10.71 -0.05 8.12
N GLU A 102 -11.08 -0.09 6.84
CA GLU A 102 -11.77 -1.23 6.23
C GLU A 102 -10.85 -2.44 6.15
N ILE A 103 -11.13 -3.47 6.95
CA ILE A 103 -10.35 -4.70 7.00
C ILE A 103 -10.82 -5.68 5.92
N ILE A 104 -9.87 -6.25 5.18
CA ILE A 104 -10.12 -7.30 4.18
C ILE A 104 -9.79 -8.67 4.75
N GLN A 105 -8.69 -8.78 5.51
CA GLN A 105 -8.20 -10.02 6.09
C GLN A 105 -7.59 -9.76 7.45
N GLU A 106 -8.03 -10.51 8.44
CA GLU A 106 -7.39 -10.55 9.76
C GLU A 106 -5.99 -11.19 9.72
N PRO A 107 -5.13 -10.98 10.74
CA PRO A 107 -3.82 -11.59 10.80
C PRO A 107 -3.87 -13.12 10.64
N MET A 108 -3.14 -13.63 9.64
CA MET A 108 -3.02 -15.05 9.34
C MET A 108 -1.56 -15.47 9.24
N GLU A 109 -1.24 -16.64 9.78
CA GLU A 109 0.06 -17.26 9.59
C GLU A 109 0.20 -17.89 8.21
N ARG A 110 1.32 -17.61 7.56
CA ARG A 110 1.69 -18.09 6.24
C ARG A 110 3.11 -18.66 6.31
N PHE A 111 3.54 -19.35 5.26
CA PHE A 111 4.91 -19.88 5.15
C PHE A 111 5.98 -18.77 5.12
N TYR A 112 5.62 -17.53 4.80
CA TYR A 112 6.53 -16.38 4.73
C TYR A 112 6.45 -15.45 5.96
N GLY A 113 5.55 -15.71 6.89
CA GLY A 113 5.32 -14.88 8.07
C GLY A 113 3.85 -14.74 8.44
N ILE A 114 3.51 -13.67 9.12
CA ILE A 114 2.14 -13.31 9.46
C ILE A 114 1.70 -12.18 8.54
N ASP A 115 0.53 -12.27 7.94
CA ASP A 115 0.01 -11.19 7.10
C ASP A 115 -1.44 -10.83 7.42
N ALA A 116 -1.78 -9.57 7.14
CA ALA A 116 -3.13 -9.04 7.18
C ALA A 116 -3.34 -8.10 5.99
N ALA A 117 -4.59 -7.77 5.70
CA ALA A 117 -4.90 -6.89 4.59
C ALA A 117 -6.07 -5.95 4.90
N PHE A 118 -5.98 -4.73 4.37
CA PHE A 118 -6.96 -3.68 4.53
C PHE A 118 -7.07 -2.83 3.26
N ARG A 119 -8.04 -1.91 3.21
CA ARG A 119 -8.17 -0.93 2.12
C ARG A 119 -7.74 0.44 2.59
N ASP A 120 -7.16 1.23 1.66
CA ASP A 120 -7.07 2.66 1.88
C ASP A 120 -8.44 3.35 1.66
N ASP A 121 -8.50 4.65 1.87
CA ASP A 121 -9.70 5.49 1.69
C ASP A 121 -10.24 5.52 0.26
N SER A 122 -9.38 5.24 -0.72
CA SER A 122 -9.74 5.17 -2.15
C SER A 122 -10.26 3.79 -2.57
N GLY A 123 -9.93 2.73 -1.82
CA GLY A 123 -10.27 1.35 -2.12
C GLY A 123 -9.08 0.48 -2.52
N ASN A 124 -7.86 1.02 -2.59
CA ASN A 124 -6.67 0.24 -2.90
C ASN A 124 -6.39 -0.81 -1.84
N HIS A 125 -5.84 -1.92 -2.27
CA HIS A 125 -5.49 -3.03 -1.42
C HIS A 125 -4.14 -2.79 -0.75
N ILE A 126 -4.08 -2.85 0.57
CA ILE A 126 -2.82 -2.77 1.31
C ILE A 126 -2.64 -4.04 2.11
N ARG A 127 -1.52 -4.71 1.88
CA ARG A 127 -1.13 -5.91 2.60
C ARG A 127 0.05 -5.61 3.48
N MET A 128 -0.04 -5.93 4.76
CA MET A 128 1.07 -5.82 5.71
C MET A 128 1.56 -7.21 6.10
N THR A 129 2.88 -7.36 6.20
CA THR A 129 3.53 -8.63 6.50
C THR A 129 4.58 -8.44 7.59
N GLN A 130 4.55 -9.32 8.58
CA GLN A 130 5.62 -9.52 9.55
C GLN A 130 6.39 -10.76 9.14
N ARG A 131 7.68 -10.62 8.81
CA ARG A 131 8.52 -11.74 8.43
C ARG A 131 9.04 -12.48 9.65
N VAL A 132 8.43 -13.60 9.96
CA VAL A 132 8.83 -14.50 11.06
C VAL A 132 8.75 -15.95 10.58
N ASP A 133 9.50 -16.83 11.22
CA ASP A 133 9.35 -18.28 11.02
C ASP A 133 8.06 -18.75 11.72
N THR A 134 7.10 -19.19 10.94
CA THR A 134 5.83 -19.75 11.44
C THR A 134 5.83 -21.27 11.54
N GLY A 135 6.92 -21.92 11.12
CA GLY A 135 7.01 -23.38 11.02
C GLY A 135 6.19 -23.97 9.86
N ILE A 136 5.49 -23.16 9.08
CA ILE A 136 4.74 -23.61 7.90
C ILE A 136 5.71 -23.82 6.73
N PRO A 137 5.76 -25.01 6.12
CA PRO A 137 6.69 -25.30 5.02
C PRO A 137 6.46 -24.40 3.81
N TRP A 138 7.56 -23.98 3.18
CA TRP A 138 7.47 -23.30 1.90
C TRP A 138 6.92 -24.25 0.82
N PRO A 139 6.11 -23.75 -0.13
CA PRO A 139 5.61 -24.55 -1.23
C PRO A 139 6.74 -25.18 -2.04
N GLU A 140 6.55 -26.42 -2.51
CA GLU A 140 7.50 -27.08 -3.39
C GLU A 140 7.81 -26.22 -4.62
N GLY A 141 9.08 -26.14 -5.00
CA GLY A 141 9.54 -25.34 -6.14
C GLY A 141 9.72 -23.86 -5.86
N SER A 142 9.46 -23.37 -4.63
CA SER A 142 9.79 -22.02 -4.26
C SER A 142 11.29 -21.84 -4.14
N MET A 143 11.84 -20.71 -4.66
CA MET A 143 13.29 -20.42 -4.56
C MET A 143 13.76 -20.32 -3.09
N ASN A 144 12.88 -19.99 -2.16
CA ASN A 144 13.18 -19.89 -0.74
C ASN A 144 13.08 -21.24 0.00
N ALA A 145 12.39 -22.24 -0.55
CA ALA A 145 12.32 -23.58 0.04
C ALA A 145 13.73 -24.22 0.17
N ALA A 146 14.63 -23.94 -0.77
CA ALA A 146 16.02 -24.42 -0.75
C ALA A 146 16.89 -23.72 0.32
N ALA A 147 16.57 -22.50 0.73
CA ALA A 147 17.27 -21.76 1.78
C ALA A 147 16.82 -22.19 3.20
N ALA A 148 15.53 -22.48 3.39
CA ALA A 148 14.97 -22.93 4.65
C ALA A 148 15.43 -24.34 5.07
N SER A 149 15.78 -25.20 4.09
CA SER A 149 16.27 -26.56 4.36
C SER A 149 17.75 -26.64 4.77
N LYS A 150 18.47 -25.50 4.78
CA LYS A 150 19.91 -25.41 5.15
C LYS A 150 20.16 -24.75 6.50
N ALA A 151 19.11 -24.31 7.19
CA ALA A 151 19.13 -23.78 8.54
C ALA A 151 18.65 -24.84 9.54
#